data_adef045e25c526e8b561134d7927764f
#
_entry.id   adef045e25c526e8b561134d7927764f
#
_cell.length_a   1.000
_cell.length_b   1.000
_cell.length_c   1.000
_cell.angle_alpha   90.00
_cell.angle_beta   90.00
_cell.angle_gamma   90.00
#
_symmetry.space_group_name_H-M   'P 1'
#
loop_
_entity.id
_entity.type
_entity.pdbx_description
1 polymer ?
#
loop_
_entity_poly.entity_id
_entity_poly.type
_entity_poly.pdbx_seq_one_letter_code
_entity_poly.pdbx_strand_id
1 'polypeptide(L)'
;MNKYVKTLFSIIIAGFLFIACEPVNEPRLLPALGDEPLSKEFCVSVNGVKAAVEKMAKLDIPIHYTQVVCNGKASMKIVVTVQEDIQSYRISPLRKGIQGEVVGNELTFTVDGPGFFVVKINNMEDLYLLINPFIDYQAELKNQTFVNIKDYDIDSTGNTLCTEKIQQAIDETAKKGGVLYFPKGIYRTGQLNMRSNLSLFLADDALLMGSVNPNDYQEKCLIRIDSVDHFRILGYGTIDGAGWSGLRKNGAREFYLVYASNCKDIVFDGVVLRDPTFWNTRVYRSEQVHFRNLKVLNNRPVRNWTNTDGIDFDSSKDCSLINAVIHAGDDNVVVKGLDNERVWTTENILFDRILTMSNSAAAKIGTETCVKKFSNITFSNIDVMKCKRAMVINAFDSTHIEKVRFENFYIESFEFPGNEAPRLIDFEITNKSWRECTGNSTIDGVEVKNIHILSDMDGVESQILGKDAQYCVRNVNITGCTVQ
;
A
#
# COMPACT_ATOMS: atom_id res chain seq x y z
N MET A 1 18.08 -32.53 63.46
CA MET A 1 18.44 -31.12 63.11
C MET A 1 18.51 -31.06 61.59
N ASN A 2 17.37 -30.79 60.94
CA ASN A 2 17.28 -30.72 59.50
C ASN A 2 16.86 -29.29 59.13
N LYS A 3 17.75 -28.56 58.47
CA LYS A 3 17.49 -27.24 57.87
C LYS A 3 16.94 -27.46 56.47
N TYR A 4 15.66 -27.15 56.29
CA TYR A 4 15.08 -27.00 54.96
C TYR A 4 15.47 -25.61 54.41
N VAL A 5 16.23 -25.63 53.34
CA VAL A 5 16.48 -24.44 52.52
C VAL A 5 15.27 -24.32 51.56
N LYS A 6 14.42 -23.32 51.79
CA LYS A 6 13.38 -22.92 50.83
C LYS A 6 14.00 -21.99 49.80
N THR A 7 14.22 -22.50 48.60
CA THR A 7 14.55 -21.66 47.43
C THR A 7 13.29 -20.95 46.97
N LEU A 8 13.20 -19.66 47.23
CA LEU A 8 12.17 -18.81 46.65
C LEU A 8 12.51 -18.59 45.17
N PHE A 9 11.74 -19.13 44.27
CA PHE A 9 11.70 -18.71 42.90
C PHE A 9 10.92 -17.40 42.84
N SER A 10 11.64 -16.28 42.70
CA SER A 10 11.04 -14.99 42.37
C SER A 10 10.71 -15.01 40.88
N ILE A 11 9.46 -15.24 40.55
CA ILE A 11 8.92 -14.98 39.23
C ILE A 11 8.87 -13.45 39.09
N ILE A 12 9.85 -12.88 38.40
CA ILE A 12 9.76 -11.50 37.93
C ILE A 12 8.77 -11.51 36.77
N ILE A 13 7.51 -11.22 37.07
CA ILE A 13 6.56 -10.82 36.06
C ILE A 13 7.01 -9.41 35.64
N ALA A 14 7.76 -9.33 34.56
CA ALA A 14 7.98 -8.07 33.87
C ALA A 14 6.61 -7.63 33.34
N GLY A 15 5.91 -6.84 34.15
CA GLY A 15 4.67 -6.20 33.75
C GLY A 15 4.98 -5.29 32.56
N PHE A 16 4.57 -5.73 31.38
CA PHE A 16 4.43 -4.82 30.26
C PHE A 16 3.38 -3.79 30.68
N LEU A 17 3.84 -2.61 31.06
CA LEU A 17 3.00 -1.42 31.14
C LEU A 17 2.60 -1.07 29.69
N PHE A 18 1.67 -1.82 29.15
CA PHE A 18 0.82 -1.33 28.07
C PHE A 18 -0.06 -0.25 28.71
N ILE A 19 0.20 0.99 28.38
CA ILE A 19 -0.72 2.08 28.68
C ILE A 19 -2.04 1.66 28.03
N ALA A 20 -3.01 1.26 28.82
CA ALA A 20 -4.38 1.06 28.35
C ALA A 20 -4.81 2.39 27.73
N CYS A 21 -4.84 2.46 26.40
CA CYS A 21 -5.42 3.59 25.72
C CYS A 21 -6.94 3.53 25.99
N GLU A 22 -7.42 4.35 26.91
CA GLU A 22 -8.81 4.75 26.90
C GLU A 22 -9.16 5.27 25.50
N PRO A 23 -10.41 5.15 25.02
CA PRO A 23 -10.80 5.67 23.72
C PRO A 23 -10.51 7.18 23.71
N VAL A 24 -9.38 7.54 23.11
CA VAL A 24 -8.88 8.90 23.09
C VAL A 24 -9.80 9.68 22.17
N ASN A 25 -10.57 10.62 22.69
CA ASN A 25 -11.36 11.57 21.88
C ASN A 25 -10.44 12.55 21.12
N GLU A 26 -9.17 12.61 21.48
CA GLU A 26 -8.15 13.45 20.86
C GLU A 26 -7.35 12.64 19.82
N PRO A 27 -7.01 13.23 18.66
CA PRO A 27 -6.16 12.60 17.67
C PRO A 27 -4.74 12.39 18.23
N ARG A 28 -4.17 11.21 18.00
CA ARG A 28 -2.81 10.86 18.41
C ARG A 28 -1.85 11.04 17.23
N LEU A 29 -0.89 11.95 17.36
CA LEU A 29 0.16 12.15 16.38
C LEU A 29 1.19 11.02 16.48
N LEU A 30 1.57 10.42 15.36
CA LEU A 30 2.61 9.41 15.35
C LEU A 30 4.00 10.07 15.29
N PRO A 31 4.99 9.51 15.99
CA PRO A 31 6.36 10.03 15.96
C PRO A 31 7.02 9.76 14.61
N ALA A 32 8.08 10.52 14.29
CA ALA A 32 8.94 10.23 13.16
C ALA A 32 9.77 8.97 13.40
N LEU A 33 10.07 8.23 12.33
CA LEU A 33 10.89 7.02 12.37
C LEU A 33 12.36 7.31 12.67
N GLY A 34 12.88 8.46 12.22
CA GLY A 34 14.25 8.91 12.49
C GLY A 34 15.29 8.40 11.46
N ASP A 35 14.88 7.71 10.41
CA ASP A 35 15.72 7.25 9.30
C ASP A 35 15.85 8.27 8.17
N GLU A 36 14.84 9.12 8.01
CA GLU A 36 14.76 10.18 7.00
C GLU A 36 14.71 11.56 7.67
N PRO A 37 15.12 12.62 6.96
CA PRO A 37 15.03 13.97 7.49
C PRO A 37 13.56 14.41 7.64
N LEU A 38 13.29 15.23 8.64
CA LEU A 38 12.03 15.94 8.71
C LEU A 38 11.94 16.99 7.59
N SER A 39 10.73 17.19 7.08
CA SER A 39 10.45 18.23 6.10
C SER A 39 10.87 19.61 6.64
N LYS A 40 11.53 20.38 5.79
CA LYS A 40 11.78 21.81 5.99
C LYS A 40 10.80 22.67 5.21
N GLU A 41 10.11 22.04 4.25
CA GLU A 41 9.16 22.67 3.34
C GLU A 41 7.77 22.79 3.96
N PHE A 42 7.39 21.82 4.78
CA PHE A 42 6.06 21.77 5.42
C PHE A 42 6.17 21.69 6.94
N CYS A 43 5.41 22.52 7.62
CA CYS A 43 5.11 22.39 9.04
C CYS A 43 3.61 22.11 9.18
N VAL A 44 3.23 21.05 9.87
CA VAL A 44 1.83 20.66 10.08
C VAL A 44 1.49 20.69 11.56
N SER A 45 0.32 21.23 11.90
CA SER A 45 -0.25 21.05 13.22
C SER A 45 -1.66 20.47 13.14
N VAL A 46 -2.03 19.67 14.11
CA VAL A 46 -3.35 19.05 14.28
C VAL A 46 -3.89 19.49 15.62
N ASN A 47 -5.01 20.20 15.65
CA ASN A 47 -5.59 20.78 16.86
C ASN A 47 -4.58 21.61 17.68
N GLY A 48 -3.68 22.34 16.98
CA GLY A 48 -2.63 23.17 17.59
C GLY A 48 -1.38 22.41 18.05
N VAL A 49 -1.34 21.08 17.95
CA VAL A 49 -0.17 20.28 18.30
C VAL A 49 0.65 20.01 17.04
N LYS A 50 1.95 20.33 17.07
CA LYS A 50 2.86 20.13 15.93
C LYS A 50 3.07 18.64 15.64
N ALA A 51 2.82 18.24 14.40
CA ALA A 51 3.06 16.88 13.89
C ALA A 51 4.47 16.76 13.29
N ALA A 52 5.05 15.57 13.36
CA ALA A 52 6.24 15.24 12.61
C ALA A 52 5.87 15.06 11.12
N VAL A 53 6.55 15.77 10.23
CA VAL A 53 6.43 15.61 8.78
C VAL A 53 7.71 14.99 8.26
N GLU A 54 7.64 13.74 7.83
CA GLU A 54 8.76 13.02 7.25
C GLU A 54 8.94 13.37 5.77
N LYS A 55 10.17 13.28 5.27
CA LYS A 55 10.51 13.52 3.86
C LYS A 55 11.29 12.34 3.31
N MET A 56 10.70 11.56 2.43
CA MET A 56 11.40 10.55 1.63
C MET A 56 12.22 11.23 0.54
N ALA A 57 13.36 11.83 0.95
CA ALA A 57 14.15 12.75 0.14
C ALA A 57 14.97 12.08 -0.96
N LYS A 58 15.15 10.75 -0.89
CA LYS A 58 15.98 9.98 -1.84
C LYS A 58 15.24 9.49 -3.07
N LEU A 59 13.92 9.67 -3.11
CA LEU A 59 13.09 9.38 -4.27
C LEU A 59 13.26 10.44 -5.36
N ASP A 60 12.95 10.11 -6.62
CA ASP A 60 13.02 11.04 -7.75
C ASP A 60 12.05 12.22 -7.57
N ILE A 61 10.88 11.94 -7.02
CA ILE A 61 9.94 12.95 -6.53
C ILE A 61 9.80 12.72 -5.03
N PRO A 62 10.30 13.63 -4.17
CA PRO A 62 10.18 13.49 -2.73
C PRO A 62 8.73 13.40 -2.27
N ILE A 63 8.47 12.55 -1.30
CA ILE A 63 7.16 12.42 -0.66
C ILE A 63 7.27 12.97 0.76
N HIS A 64 6.40 13.92 1.10
CA HIS A 64 6.24 14.42 2.45
C HIS A 64 4.99 13.78 3.07
N TYR A 65 5.09 13.26 4.28
CA TYR A 65 3.93 12.69 4.93
C TYR A 65 3.96 12.86 6.46
N THR A 66 2.78 12.87 7.05
CA THR A 66 2.59 12.79 8.49
C THR A 66 1.50 11.77 8.80
N GLN A 67 1.62 11.09 9.93
CA GLN A 67 0.66 10.09 10.37
C GLN A 67 -0.07 10.54 11.64
N VAL A 68 -1.36 10.34 11.64
CA VAL A 68 -2.25 10.61 12.78
C VAL A 68 -3.14 9.38 12.99
N VAL A 69 -3.47 9.05 14.22
CA VAL A 69 -4.50 8.05 14.54
C VAL A 69 -5.66 8.77 15.21
N CYS A 70 -6.86 8.59 14.71
CA CYS A 70 -8.04 9.16 15.31
C CYS A 70 -9.17 8.15 15.47
N ASN A 71 -10.03 8.40 16.46
CA ASN A 71 -11.19 7.58 16.73
C ASN A 71 -12.43 8.17 16.04
N GLY A 72 -13.16 7.33 15.31
CA GLY A 72 -14.50 7.63 14.83
C GLY A 72 -14.64 8.91 14.01
N LYS A 73 -15.46 9.86 14.51
CA LYS A 73 -15.81 11.12 13.85
C LYS A 73 -15.13 12.34 14.48
N ALA A 74 -13.93 12.17 15.03
CA ALA A 74 -13.19 13.29 15.61
C ALA A 74 -12.94 14.36 14.54
N SER A 75 -13.36 15.60 14.82
CA SER A 75 -13.08 16.75 13.94
C SER A 75 -11.70 17.28 14.27
N MET A 76 -10.86 17.45 13.26
CA MET A 76 -9.47 17.88 13.41
C MET A 76 -9.22 19.14 12.61
N LYS A 77 -8.80 20.21 13.30
CA LYS A 77 -8.27 21.42 12.65
C LYS A 77 -6.83 21.16 12.23
N ILE A 78 -6.57 21.21 10.93
CA ILE A 78 -5.25 21.07 10.32
C ILE A 78 -4.74 22.46 9.94
N VAL A 79 -3.51 22.78 10.30
CA VAL A 79 -2.80 23.95 9.79
C VAL A 79 -1.54 23.48 9.11
N VAL A 80 -1.38 23.86 7.85
CA VAL A 80 -0.18 23.60 7.06
C VAL A 80 0.51 24.93 6.80
N THR A 81 1.74 25.07 7.29
CA THR A 81 2.57 26.27 7.08
C THR A 81 3.70 25.93 6.11
N VAL A 82 3.94 26.77 5.13
CA VAL A 82 5.04 26.66 4.17
C VAL A 82 5.96 27.88 4.25
N GLN A 83 7.04 27.92 3.45
CA GLN A 83 8.02 29.02 3.54
C GLN A 83 7.54 30.29 2.83
N GLU A 84 6.82 30.15 1.72
CA GLU A 84 6.35 31.26 0.88
C GLU A 84 4.85 31.42 0.98
N ASP A 85 4.33 32.59 0.60
CA ASP A 85 2.90 32.85 0.55
C ASP A 85 2.19 31.85 -0.38
N ILE A 86 1.03 31.39 0.07
CA ILE A 86 0.22 30.42 -0.66
C ILE A 86 -0.61 31.15 -1.72
N GLN A 87 -0.35 30.85 -2.99
CA GLN A 87 -1.08 31.39 -4.14
C GLN A 87 -2.20 30.45 -4.59
N SER A 88 -2.01 29.16 -4.38
CA SER A 88 -2.97 28.12 -4.73
C SER A 88 -2.82 26.89 -3.83
N TYR A 89 -3.92 26.20 -3.61
CA TYR A 89 -3.91 24.91 -2.91
C TYR A 89 -4.96 23.96 -3.50
N ARG A 90 -4.75 22.68 -3.25
CA ARG A 90 -5.71 21.60 -3.50
C ARG A 90 -5.64 20.58 -2.39
N ILE A 91 -6.79 20.12 -1.92
CA ILE A 91 -6.90 19.06 -0.89
C ILE A 91 -7.65 17.88 -1.52
N SER A 92 -6.93 16.84 -1.85
CA SER A 92 -7.50 15.59 -2.39
C SER A 92 -7.83 14.60 -1.27
N PRO A 93 -8.91 13.80 -1.41
CA PRO A 93 -9.80 13.67 -2.59
C PRO A 93 -10.74 14.85 -2.75
N LEU A 94 -10.81 15.42 -3.96
CA LEU A 94 -11.65 16.60 -4.25
C LEU A 94 -13.13 16.34 -3.95
N ARG A 95 -13.62 15.10 -4.14
CA ARG A 95 -15.02 14.76 -3.82
C ARG A 95 -15.40 14.98 -2.35
N LYS A 96 -14.42 15.10 -1.45
CA LYS A 96 -14.68 15.42 -0.02
C LYS A 96 -15.10 16.87 0.18
N GLY A 97 -14.89 17.74 -0.82
CA GLY A 97 -15.30 19.14 -0.77
C GLY A 97 -14.63 19.96 0.34
N ILE A 98 -13.45 19.54 0.82
CA ILE A 98 -12.75 20.24 1.91
C ILE A 98 -12.24 21.57 1.40
N GLN A 99 -12.70 22.64 2.04
CA GLN A 99 -12.26 24.00 1.78
C GLN A 99 -11.31 24.45 2.89
N GLY A 100 -10.27 25.18 2.50
CA GLY A 100 -9.29 25.76 3.42
C GLY A 100 -9.33 27.28 3.37
N GLU A 101 -8.90 27.90 4.44
CA GLU A 101 -8.64 29.33 4.56
C GLU A 101 -7.13 29.57 4.46
N VAL A 102 -6.73 30.51 3.58
CA VAL A 102 -5.33 30.88 3.38
C VAL A 102 -5.06 32.25 4.00
N VAL A 103 -4.06 32.33 4.86
CA VAL A 103 -3.56 33.61 5.41
C VAL A 103 -2.03 33.64 5.28
N GLY A 104 -1.53 34.40 4.30
CA GLY A 104 -0.10 34.45 3.98
C GLY A 104 0.43 33.07 3.57
N ASN A 105 1.27 32.50 4.38
CA ASN A 105 1.89 31.18 4.16
C ASN A 105 1.24 30.02 4.95
N GLU A 106 0.05 30.26 5.52
CA GLU A 106 -0.69 29.24 6.26
C GLU A 106 -2.00 28.87 5.55
N LEU A 107 -2.23 27.54 5.45
CA LEU A 107 -3.48 26.93 5.00
C LEU A 107 -4.14 26.24 6.18
N THR A 108 -5.34 26.68 6.57
CA THR A 108 -6.15 26.07 7.63
C THR A 108 -7.38 25.39 7.06
N PHE A 109 -7.65 24.16 7.46
CA PHE A 109 -8.86 23.42 7.10
C PHE A 109 -9.24 22.39 8.16
N THR A 110 -10.43 21.79 8.03
CA THR A 110 -10.94 20.79 8.97
C THR A 110 -11.22 19.49 8.24
N VAL A 111 -10.87 18.38 8.88
CA VAL A 111 -11.21 17.02 8.44
C VAL A 111 -11.92 16.27 9.54
N ASP A 112 -12.92 15.46 9.17
CA ASP A 112 -13.72 14.68 10.10
C ASP A 112 -13.40 13.19 9.96
N GLY A 113 -12.89 12.60 11.06
CA GLY A 113 -12.56 11.18 11.14
C GLY A 113 -11.32 10.74 10.34
N PRO A 114 -11.09 9.43 10.28
CA PRO A 114 -9.97 8.85 9.54
C PRO A 114 -10.16 8.98 8.04
N GLY A 115 -9.04 9.04 7.34
CA GLY A 115 -8.97 9.15 5.88
C GLY A 115 -7.58 9.53 5.41
N PHE A 116 -7.32 9.30 4.16
CA PHE A 116 -6.06 9.70 3.53
C PHE A 116 -6.30 10.92 2.67
N PHE A 117 -5.48 11.94 2.86
CA PHE A 117 -5.58 13.21 2.15
C PHE A 117 -4.22 13.58 1.58
N VAL A 118 -4.25 14.31 0.49
CA VAL A 118 -3.04 14.89 -0.10
C VAL A 118 -3.24 16.37 -0.31
N VAL A 119 -2.34 17.15 0.24
CA VAL A 119 -2.33 18.61 0.13
C VAL A 119 -1.28 19.03 -0.88
N LYS A 120 -1.69 19.70 -1.93
CA LYS A 120 -0.84 20.38 -2.91
C LYS A 120 -0.88 21.87 -2.65
N ILE A 121 0.28 22.50 -2.49
CA ILE A 121 0.42 23.94 -2.31
C ILE A 121 1.35 24.48 -3.39
N ASN A 122 0.91 25.47 -4.13
CA ASN A 122 1.67 26.07 -5.23
C ASN A 122 2.23 24.97 -6.17
N ASN A 123 3.52 25.05 -6.52
CA ASN A 123 4.23 24.03 -7.29
C ASN A 123 5.09 23.10 -6.44
N MET A 124 4.83 23.04 -5.12
CA MET A 124 5.58 22.19 -4.20
C MET A 124 5.26 20.70 -4.43
N GLU A 125 6.08 19.81 -3.86
CA GLU A 125 5.78 18.39 -3.74
C GLU A 125 4.51 18.15 -2.92
N ASP A 126 3.97 16.94 -3.04
CA ASP A 126 2.73 16.57 -2.36
C ASP A 126 2.98 16.27 -0.87
N LEU A 127 2.09 16.78 -0.01
CA LEU A 127 2.04 16.46 1.42
C LEU A 127 0.91 15.46 1.70
N TYR A 128 1.24 14.27 2.17
CA TYR A 128 0.28 13.24 2.56
C TYR A 128 -0.09 13.39 4.04
N LEU A 129 -1.37 13.53 4.31
CA LEU A 129 -1.95 13.48 5.66
C LEU A 129 -2.60 12.09 5.83
N LEU A 130 -1.91 11.20 6.51
CA LEU A 130 -2.27 9.80 6.68
C LEU A 130 -3.02 9.65 8.02
N ILE A 131 -4.33 9.91 8.00
CA ILE A 131 -5.15 9.85 9.21
C ILE A 131 -5.73 8.44 9.33
N ASN A 132 -5.07 7.63 10.15
CA ASN A 132 -5.41 6.24 10.37
C ASN A 132 -6.64 6.11 11.29
N PRO A 133 -7.50 5.10 11.08
CA PRO A 133 -8.50 4.73 12.08
C PRO A 133 -7.79 4.17 13.33
N PHE A 134 -8.36 4.45 14.51
CA PHE A 134 -7.93 3.77 15.71
C PHE A 134 -8.40 2.30 15.66
N ILE A 135 -7.45 1.39 15.82
CA ILE A 135 -7.70 -0.06 15.90
C ILE A 135 -7.14 -0.55 17.23
N ASP A 136 -7.95 -1.21 18.03
CA ASP A 136 -7.52 -1.84 19.27
C ASP A 136 -6.86 -3.20 18.99
N TYR A 137 -5.64 -3.15 18.47
CA TYR A 137 -4.85 -4.36 18.23
C TYR A 137 -4.56 -5.15 19.51
N GLN A 138 -4.57 -4.50 20.69
CA GLN A 138 -4.36 -5.19 21.96
C GLN A 138 -5.55 -6.09 22.30
N ALA A 139 -6.77 -5.61 22.07
CA ALA A 139 -7.97 -6.43 22.22
C ALA A 139 -8.00 -7.58 21.19
N GLU A 140 -7.57 -7.34 19.96
CA GLU A 140 -7.51 -8.35 18.91
C GLU A 140 -6.50 -9.46 19.26
N LEU A 141 -5.34 -9.11 19.80
CA LEU A 141 -4.22 -10.00 20.10
C LEU A 141 -4.15 -10.50 21.55
N LYS A 142 -5.12 -10.14 22.40
CA LYS A 142 -5.09 -10.35 23.87
C LYS A 142 -4.82 -11.78 24.35
N ASN A 143 -5.16 -12.77 23.54
CA ASN A 143 -4.99 -14.18 23.86
C ASN A 143 -3.71 -14.79 23.29
N GLN A 144 -2.87 -14.00 22.63
CA GLN A 144 -1.63 -14.47 22.02
C GLN A 144 -0.42 -14.16 22.91
N THR A 145 0.61 -14.97 22.79
CA THR A 145 1.88 -14.74 23.49
C THR A 145 2.69 -13.69 22.75
N PHE A 146 3.04 -12.60 23.42
CA PHE A 146 3.93 -11.58 22.87
C PHE A 146 5.39 -11.93 23.13
N VAL A 147 6.20 -11.84 22.08
CA VAL A 147 7.66 -11.97 22.11
C VAL A 147 8.25 -10.65 21.65
N ASN A 148 9.10 -10.03 22.44
CA ASN A 148 9.75 -8.79 22.09
C ASN A 148 10.99 -9.07 21.25
N ILE A 149 11.09 -8.45 20.07
CA ILE A 149 12.26 -8.65 19.20
C ILE A 149 13.57 -8.26 19.87
N LYS A 150 13.55 -7.34 20.84
CA LYS A 150 14.74 -6.94 21.62
C LYS A 150 15.28 -8.03 22.55
N ASP A 151 14.50 -9.06 22.84
CA ASP A 151 14.96 -10.22 23.63
C ASP A 151 16.01 -11.06 22.88
N TYR A 152 16.21 -10.80 21.57
CA TYR A 152 17.16 -11.48 20.70
C TYR A 152 18.48 -10.70 20.50
N ASP A 153 18.79 -9.73 21.36
CA ASP A 153 20.00 -8.90 21.24
C ASP A 153 20.17 -8.31 19.83
N ILE A 154 19.12 -7.66 19.34
CA ILE A 154 19.06 -7.05 18.02
C ILE A 154 19.39 -5.56 18.09
N ASP A 155 20.22 -5.10 17.18
CA ASP A 155 20.46 -3.67 16.97
C ASP A 155 19.18 -3.00 16.47
N SER A 156 18.66 -2.06 17.23
CA SER A 156 17.49 -1.25 16.89
C SER A 156 17.85 0.17 16.43
N THR A 157 19.10 0.41 16.04
CA THR A 157 19.57 1.69 15.49
C THR A 157 19.67 1.68 13.96
N GLY A 158 19.55 0.49 13.33
CA GLY A 158 19.67 0.31 11.88
C GLY A 158 21.12 0.26 11.37
N ASN A 159 22.12 0.27 12.24
CA ASN A 159 23.53 0.24 11.84
C ASN A 159 24.00 -1.17 11.46
N THR A 160 23.45 -2.19 12.11
CA THR A 160 23.86 -3.59 11.95
C THR A 160 22.78 -4.39 11.21
N LEU A 161 23.20 -5.25 10.29
CA LEU A 161 22.32 -6.23 9.64
C LEU A 161 21.95 -7.33 10.63
N CYS A 162 20.65 -7.51 10.89
CA CYS A 162 20.13 -8.41 11.91
C CYS A 162 19.29 -9.57 11.34
N THR A 163 19.44 -9.90 10.05
CA THR A 163 18.58 -10.87 9.34
C THR A 163 18.46 -12.20 10.09
N GLU A 164 19.57 -12.82 10.48
CA GLU A 164 19.57 -14.13 11.12
C GLU A 164 18.85 -14.11 12.48
N LYS A 165 19.09 -13.08 13.29
CA LYS A 165 18.46 -12.94 14.61
C LYS A 165 16.96 -12.66 14.48
N ILE A 166 16.56 -11.81 13.51
CA ILE A 166 15.14 -11.55 13.24
C ILE A 166 14.48 -12.84 12.75
N GLN A 167 15.11 -13.59 11.84
CA GLN A 167 14.59 -14.86 11.37
C GLN A 167 14.45 -15.89 12.50
N GLN A 168 15.42 -15.97 13.39
CA GLN A 168 15.32 -16.82 14.57
C GLN A 168 14.11 -16.46 15.44
N ALA A 169 13.90 -15.15 15.69
CA ALA A 169 12.75 -14.68 16.46
C ALA A 169 11.42 -15.04 15.78
N ILE A 170 11.34 -14.90 14.45
CA ILE A 170 10.19 -15.32 13.63
C ILE A 170 9.93 -16.81 13.83
N ASP A 171 10.95 -17.64 13.65
CA ASP A 171 10.84 -19.11 13.71
C ASP A 171 10.41 -19.60 15.10
N GLU A 172 10.93 -19.00 16.17
CA GLU A 172 10.61 -19.36 17.55
C GLU A 172 9.22 -18.86 17.98
N THR A 173 8.84 -17.66 17.55
CA THR A 173 7.51 -17.10 17.86
C THR A 173 6.40 -17.87 17.15
N ALA A 174 6.61 -18.21 15.88
CA ALA A 174 5.65 -18.99 15.10
C ALA A 174 5.35 -20.37 15.70
N LYS A 175 6.36 -21.06 16.26
CA LYS A 175 6.16 -22.35 16.94
C LYS A 175 5.19 -22.27 18.12
N LYS A 176 5.01 -21.08 18.68
CA LYS A 176 4.11 -20.81 19.82
C LYS A 176 2.76 -20.22 19.37
N GLY A 177 2.59 -19.95 18.07
CA GLY A 177 1.41 -19.24 17.56
C GLY A 177 1.28 -17.84 18.15
N GLY A 178 2.39 -17.10 18.23
CA GLY A 178 2.49 -15.85 18.97
C GLY A 178 2.59 -14.58 18.11
N VAL A 179 2.79 -13.49 18.80
CA VAL A 179 3.02 -12.15 18.24
C VAL A 179 4.49 -11.78 18.42
N LEU A 180 5.21 -11.54 17.33
CA LEU A 180 6.52 -10.93 17.38
C LEU A 180 6.36 -9.40 17.34
N TYR A 181 6.66 -8.76 18.46
CA TYR A 181 6.51 -7.33 18.65
C TYR A 181 7.81 -6.57 18.33
N PHE A 182 7.71 -5.62 17.44
CA PHE A 182 8.77 -4.68 17.09
C PHE A 182 8.47 -3.33 17.77
N PRO A 183 9.10 -3.02 18.92
CA PRO A 183 8.98 -1.69 19.52
C PRO A 183 9.74 -0.65 18.70
N LYS A 184 9.72 0.61 19.17
CA LYS A 184 10.50 1.71 18.59
C LYS A 184 11.93 1.28 18.23
N GLY A 185 12.30 1.54 16.96
CA GLY A 185 13.65 1.27 16.46
C GLY A 185 13.69 1.04 14.96
N ILE A 186 14.91 1.06 14.42
CA ILE A 186 15.22 0.75 13.02
C ILE A 186 15.88 -0.64 13.00
N TYR A 187 15.23 -1.60 12.36
CA TYR A 187 15.65 -2.99 12.29
C TYR A 187 16.08 -3.32 10.86
N ARG A 188 17.41 -3.24 10.61
CA ARG A 188 17.95 -3.53 9.28
C ARG A 188 18.03 -5.03 9.03
N THR A 189 17.49 -5.45 7.88
CA THR A 189 17.42 -6.88 7.52
C THR A 189 17.59 -7.08 6.01
N GLY A 190 18.05 -8.27 5.62
CA GLY A 190 17.85 -8.84 4.29
C GLY A 190 16.49 -9.51 4.21
N GLN A 191 16.37 -10.50 3.31
CA GLN A 191 15.13 -11.27 3.16
C GLN A 191 14.73 -11.97 4.45
N LEU A 192 13.44 -11.83 4.81
CA LEU A 192 12.81 -12.57 5.91
C LEU A 192 11.74 -13.52 5.37
N ASN A 193 11.79 -14.77 5.82
CA ASN A 193 10.84 -15.81 5.45
C ASN A 193 9.80 -15.98 6.57
N MET A 194 8.55 -15.65 6.27
CA MET A 194 7.47 -15.75 7.24
C MET A 194 7.04 -17.18 7.51
N ARG A 195 6.31 -17.39 8.60
CA ARG A 195 5.82 -18.69 9.05
C ARG A 195 4.33 -18.64 9.33
N SER A 196 3.69 -19.81 9.26
CA SER A 196 2.28 -19.94 9.63
C SER A 196 2.06 -19.69 11.13
N ASN A 197 0.85 -19.25 11.48
CA ASN A 197 0.42 -18.97 12.85
C ASN A 197 1.25 -17.89 13.56
N LEU A 198 1.69 -16.88 12.83
CA LEU A 198 2.52 -15.78 13.32
C LEU A 198 1.84 -14.45 13.06
N SER A 199 1.91 -13.55 14.04
CA SER A 199 1.62 -12.13 13.85
C SER A 199 2.89 -11.31 14.05
N LEU A 200 3.21 -10.40 13.11
CA LEU A 200 4.17 -9.33 13.35
C LEU A 200 3.39 -8.09 13.79
N PHE A 201 3.77 -7.49 14.89
CA PHE A 201 3.18 -6.23 15.35
C PHE A 201 4.25 -5.14 15.39
N LEU A 202 4.13 -4.16 14.49
CA LEU A 202 5.05 -3.04 14.38
C LEU A 202 4.47 -1.82 15.12
N ALA A 203 5.18 -1.37 16.15
CA ALA A 203 4.83 -0.13 16.85
C ALA A 203 4.86 1.07 15.90
N ASP A 204 4.29 2.19 16.33
CA ASP A 204 4.14 3.42 15.54
C ASP A 204 5.47 3.97 14.97
N ASP A 205 6.54 3.79 15.73
CA ASP A 205 7.90 4.23 15.43
C ASP A 205 8.88 3.04 15.22
N ALA A 206 8.33 1.90 14.80
CA ALA A 206 9.11 0.75 14.35
C ALA A 206 9.31 0.79 12.83
N LEU A 207 10.55 0.65 12.40
CA LEU A 207 10.95 0.55 11.01
C LEU A 207 11.69 -0.75 10.74
N LEU A 208 11.10 -1.61 9.93
CA LEU A 208 11.77 -2.77 9.35
C LEU A 208 12.37 -2.35 8.01
N MET A 209 13.71 -2.20 7.94
CA MET A 209 14.41 -1.60 6.82
C MET A 209 15.24 -2.62 6.05
N GLY A 210 15.06 -2.70 4.74
CA GLY A 210 15.81 -3.56 3.85
C GLY A 210 17.30 -3.23 3.79
N SER A 211 18.11 -4.26 3.57
CA SER A 211 19.53 -4.10 3.22
C SER A 211 19.67 -3.50 1.83
N VAL A 212 20.70 -2.68 1.64
CA VAL A 212 21.07 -2.15 0.33
C VAL A 212 22.02 -3.09 -0.47
N ASN A 213 22.40 -4.22 0.13
CA ASN A 213 23.23 -5.23 -0.52
C ASN A 213 22.36 -6.34 -1.15
N PRO A 214 22.36 -6.52 -2.47
CA PRO A 214 21.54 -7.54 -3.14
C PRO A 214 21.81 -8.98 -2.67
N ASN A 215 23.00 -9.26 -2.16
CA ASN A 215 23.37 -10.60 -1.70
C ASN A 215 22.69 -11.02 -0.38
N ASP A 216 22.04 -10.08 0.31
CA ASP A 216 21.28 -10.36 1.53
C ASP A 216 19.85 -10.88 1.23
N TYR A 217 19.56 -11.14 -0.06
CA TYR A 217 18.26 -11.62 -0.54
C TYR A 217 18.39 -12.87 -1.39
N GLN A 218 17.64 -13.90 -1.06
CA GLN A 218 17.66 -15.19 -1.79
C GLN A 218 16.69 -15.19 -2.96
N GLU A 219 15.49 -14.63 -2.78
CA GLU A 219 14.38 -14.69 -3.73
C GLU A 219 13.92 -13.31 -4.22
N LYS A 220 14.82 -12.32 -4.22
CA LYS A 220 14.54 -10.96 -4.68
C LYS A 220 13.30 -10.32 -3.99
N CYS A 221 13.13 -10.50 -2.72
CA CYS A 221 12.10 -9.81 -1.92
C CYS A 221 12.56 -9.59 -0.49
N LEU A 222 12.00 -8.59 0.18
CA LEU A 222 12.29 -8.34 1.60
C LEU A 222 11.47 -9.26 2.50
N ILE A 223 10.16 -9.30 2.28
CA ILE A 223 9.22 -10.14 3.03
C ILE A 223 8.75 -11.28 2.12
N ARG A 224 9.21 -12.48 2.40
CA ARG A 224 8.81 -13.69 1.68
C ARG A 224 7.78 -14.47 2.48
N ILE A 225 6.62 -14.68 1.89
CA ILE A 225 5.53 -15.47 2.47
C ILE A 225 5.27 -16.60 1.47
N ASP A 226 5.72 -17.81 1.74
CA ASP A 226 5.54 -18.95 0.85
C ASP A 226 4.96 -20.14 1.56
N SER A 227 3.83 -20.64 1.04
CA SER A 227 3.13 -21.79 1.63
C SER A 227 2.82 -21.57 3.13
N VAL A 228 2.33 -20.35 3.44
CA VAL A 228 2.07 -19.87 4.81
C VAL A 228 0.58 -19.66 4.99
N ASP A 229 0.05 -20.14 6.12
CA ASP A 229 -1.33 -19.94 6.53
C ASP A 229 -1.40 -19.18 7.86
N HIS A 230 -2.48 -18.38 8.04
CA HIS A 230 -2.73 -17.65 9.29
C HIS A 230 -1.56 -16.72 9.68
N PHE A 231 -1.18 -15.82 8.79
CA PHE A 231 -0.11 -14.86 9.05
C PHE A 231 -0.64 -13.42 8.99
N ARG A 232 -0.14 -12.57 9.91
CA ARG A 232 -0.57 -11.16 10.00
C ARG A 232 0.61 -10.21 10.13
N ILE A 233 0.49 -9.02 9.53
CA ILE A 233 1.32 -7.84 9.82
C ILE A 233 0.39 -6.70 10.26
N LEU A 234 0.57 -6.23 11.48
CA LEU A 234 -0.33 -5.30 12.14
C LEU A 234 0.43 -4.10 12.72
N GLY A 235 -0.28 -2.99 12.93
CA GLY A 235 0.29 -1.79 13.55
C GLY A 235 0.43 -0.63 12.58
N TYR A 236 1.00 0.49 13.06
CA TYR A 236 1.19 1.68 12.24
C TYR A 236 2.67 1.93 11.85
N GLY A 237 3.54 0.96 12.13
CA GLY A 237 4.95 1.01 11.76
C GLY A 237 5.17 0.86 10.25
N THR A 238 6.43 0.86 9.85
CA THR A 238 6.83 0.93 8.45
C THR A 238 7.70 -0.25 8.05
N ILE A 239 7.49 -0.75 6.82
CA ILE A 239 8.38 -1.67 6.12
C ILE A 239 8.94 -0.92 4.91
N ASP A 240 10.27 -0.78 4.87
CA ASP A 240 11.00 -0.02 3.85
C ASP A 240 11.94 -0.95 3.08
N GLY A 241 11.81 -0.98 1.77
CA GLY A 241 12.64 -1.79 0.89
C GLY A 241 14.04 -1.24 0.66
N ALA A 242 14.33 0.00 1.07
CA ALA A 242 15.55 0.75 0.74
C ALA A 242 15.89 0.70 -0.75
N GLY A 243 14.87 0.65 -1.60
CA GLY A 243 14.93 0.32 -3.02
C GLY A 243 15.65 1.39 -3.83
N TRP A 244 15.02 2.50 -4.09
CA TRP A 244 15.59 3.64 -4.83
C TRP A 244 16.61 4.39 -4.01
N SER A 245 16.44 4.39 -2.69
CA SER A 245 17.38 5.00 -1.76
C SER A 245 18.74 4.30 -1.75
N GLY A 246 18.82 3.01 -2.06
CA GLY A 246 20.05 2.25 -1.96
C GLY A 246 20.17 1.01 -2.83
N LEU A 247 19.27 0.05 -2.69
CA LEU A 247 19.37 -1.29 -3.30
C LEU A 247 19.51 -1.25 -4.84
N ARG A 248 18.74 -0.39 -5.51
CA ARG A 248 18.79 -0.19 -6.95
C ARG A 248 20.14 0.39 -7.42
N LYS A 249 20.76 1.25 -6.63
CA LYS A 249 22.09 1.81 -6.93
C LYS A 249 23.17 0.73 -6.93
N ASN A 250 22.94 -0.34 -6.17
CA ASN A 250 23.82 -1.51 -6.08
C ASN A 250 23.44 -2.64 -7.08
N GLY A 251 22.66 -2.29 -8.12
CA GLY A 251 22.38 -3.18 -9.26
C GLY A 251 21.10 -4.02 -9.15
N ALA A 252 20.41 -4.00 -8.03
CA ALA A 252 19.16 -4.72 -7.85
C ALA A 252 17.98 -3.94 -8.47
N ARG A 253 17.26 -4.56 -9.42
CA ARG A 253 16.17 -3.90 -10.15
C ARG A 253 14.80 -4.54 -9.99
N GLU A 254 14.72 -5.79 -9.59
CA GLU A 254 13.48 -6.58 -9.57
C GLU A 254 13.26 -7.23 -8.21
N PHE A 255 13.30 -6.39 -7.17
CA PHE A 255 13.08 -6.84 -5.79
C PHE A 255 11.73 -6.34 -5.31
N TYR A 256 10.83 -7.26 -5.01
CA TYR A 256 9.56 -6.99 -4.37
C TYR A 256 9.77 -6.52 -2.92
N LEU A 257 8.90 -5.68 -2.41
CA LEU A 257 8.86 -5.46 -0.96
C LEU A 257 8.25 -6.67 -0.26
N VAL A 258 7.08 -7.10 -0.73
CA VAL A 258 6.38 -8.29 -0.24
C VAL A 258 6.09 -9.24 -1.39
N TYR A 259 6.49 -10.49 -1.23
CA TYR A 259 6.11 -11.56 -2.16
C TYR A 259 5.45 -12.70 -1.41
N ALA A 260 4.13 -12.82 -1.56
CA ALA A 260 3.33 -13.92 -1.03
C ALA A 260 3.00 -14.92 -2.14
N SER A 261 3.20 -16.22 -1.90
CA SER A 261 2.82 -17.27 -2.85
C SER A 261 2.29 -18.52 -2.14
N ASN A 262 1.27 -19.14 -2.73
CA ASN A 262 0.66 -20.38 -2.23
C ASN A 262 0.17 -20.25 -0.77
N CYS A 263 -0.38 -19.09 -0.41
CA CYS A 263 -0.73 -18.72 0.96
C CYS A 263 -2.25 -18.71 1.16
N LYS A 264 -2.65 -18.82 2.43
CA LYS A 264 -4.05 -18.69 2.83
C LYS A 264 -4.18 -17.94 4.15
N ASP A 265 -5.26 -17.13 4.28
CA ASP A 265 -5.57 -16.34 5.47
C ASP A 265 -4.40 -15.43 5.89
N ILE A 266 -4.09 -14.47 5.05
CA ILE A 266 -3.05 -13.46 5.26
C ILE A 266 -3.71 -12.10 5.48
N VAL A 267 -3.29 -11.37 6.51
CA VAL A 267 -3.82 -10.03 6.82
C VAL A 267 -2.69 -9.04 7.02
N PHE A 268 -2.77 -7.90 6.33
CA PHE A 268 -1.96 -6.72 6.64
C PHE A 268 -2.90 -5.58 7.02
N ASP A 269 -2.63 -4.92 8.14
CA ASP A 269 -3.49 -3.83 8.60
C ASP A 269 -2.67 -2.69 9.23
N GLY A 270 -2.85 -1.50 8.70
CA GLY A 270 -2.34 -0.25 9.27
C GLY A 270 -0.92 0.15 8.87
N VAL A 271 -0.10 -0.74 8.36
CA VAL A 271 1.32 -0.48 8.09
C VAL A 271 1.57 0.41 6.86
N VAL A 272 2.74 1.07 6.85
CA VAL A 272 3.31 1.73 5.66
C VAL A 272 4.24 0.76 4.95
N LEU A 273 4.05 0.60 3.64
CA LEU A 273 4.90 -0.17 2.74
C LEU A 273 5.56 0.80 1.75
N ARG A 274 6.88 0.94 1.79
CA ARG A 274 7.54 1.97 0.98
C ARG A 274 8.84 1.52 0.33
N ASP A 275 9.23 2.25 -0.70
CA ASP A 275 10.51 2.19 -1.42
C ASP A 275 10.96 0.80 -1.90
N PRO A 276 10.16 0.07 -2.71
CA PRO A 276 10.61 -1.12 -3.40
C PRO A 276 11.50 -0.77 -4.60
N THR A 277 12.22 -1.74 -5.19
CA THR A 277 12.86 -1.54 -6.51
C THR A 277 11.99 -1.97 -7.67
N PHE A 278 10.93 -2.75 -7.40
CA PHE A 278 9.99 -3.35 -8.34
C PHE A 278 8.56 -3.28 -7.77
N TRP A 279 7.64 -4.18 -8.12
CA TRP A 279 6.29 -4.20 -7.54
C TRP A 279 6.36 -4.20 -6.01
N ASN A 280 5.55 -3.37 -5.38
CA ASN A 280 5.55 -3.30 -3.92
C ASN A 280 5.10 -4.64 -3.32
N THR A 281 3.89 -5.08 -3.68
CA THR A 281 3.34 -6.32 -3.13
C THR A 281 2.78 -7.20 -4.23
N ARG A 282 3.32 -8.41 -4.37
CA ARG A 282 2.77 -9.46 -5.22
C ARG A 282 2.17 -10.58 -4.38
N VAL A 283 0.91 -10.90 -4.65
CA VAL A 283 0.19 -12.04 -4.07
C VAL A 283 -0.08 -13.04 -5.18
N TYR A 284 0.59 -14.17 -5.16
CA TYR A 284 0.58 -15.17 -6.23
C TYR A 284 0.00 -16.51 -5.77
N ARG A 285 -0.97 -17.06 -6.53
CA ARG A 285 -1.62 -18.36 -6.25
C ARG A 285 -2.06 -18.49 -4.79
N SER A 286 -2.69 -17.45 -4.25
CA SER A 286 -3.04 -17.38 -2.83
C SER A 286 -4.54 -17.14 -2.65
N GLU A 287 -5.05 -17.46 -1.47
CA GLU A 287 -6.46 -17.34 -1.10
C GLU A 287 -6.64 -16.56 0.21
N GLN A 288 -7.73 -15.80 0.33
CA GLN A 288 -8.08 -15.08 1.57
C GLN A 288 -6.96 -14.15 2.04
N VAL A 289 -6.44 -13.33 1.13
CA VAL A 289 -5.44 -12.30 1.45
C VAL A 289 -6.12 -10.94 1.55
N HIS A 290 -6.07 -10.34 2.73
CA HIS A 290 -6.80 -9.12 3.05
C HIS A 290 -5.88 -8.01 3.53
N PHE A 291 -5.85 -6.92 2.79
CA PHE A 291 -5.11 -5.73 3.13
C PHE A 291 -6.07 -4.62 3.57
N ARG A 292 -5.78 -3.97 4.70
CA ARG A 292 -6.62 -2.90 5.24
C ARG A 292 -5.77 -1.74 5.72
N ASN A 293 -6.27 -0.53 5.51
CA ASN A 293 -5.64 0.70 6.02
C ASN A 293 -4.17 0.87 5.61
N LEU A 294 -3.79 0.36 4.44
CA LEU A 294 -2.41 0.40 3.96
C LEU A 294 -2.02 1.77 3.38
N LYS A 295 -0.75 2.10 3.55
CA LYS A 295 -0.12 3.23 2.89
C LYS A 295 1.04 2.70 2.06
N VAL A 296 0.92 2.77 0.74
CA VAL A 296 1.94 2.33 -0.23
C VAL A 296 2.59 3.57 -0.83
N LEU A 297 3.88 3.74 -0.58
CA LEU A 297 4.64 4.92 -1.01
C LEU A 297 5.87 4.49 -1.82
N ASN A 298 5.70 4.38 -3.13
CA ASN A 298 6.75 3.96 -4.05
C ASN A 298 7.42 5.15 -4.73
N ASN A 299 8.61 4.95 -5.28
CA ASN A 299 9.21 5.94 -6.16
C ASN A 299 8.39 6.13 -7.44
N ARG A 300 8.20 7.38 -7.82
CA ARG A 300 7.55 7.78 -9.07
C ARG A 300 8.48 8.72 -9.85
N PRO A 301 9.09 8.26 -10.95
CA PRO A 301 10.04 9.06 -11.69
C PRO A 301 9.37 10.21 -12.43
N VAL A 302 10.16 11.26 -12.73
CA VAL A 302 9.68 12.47 -13.41
C VAL A 302 9.32 12.22 -14.88
N ARG A 303 9.99 11.26 -15.55
CA ARG A 303 9.88 11.08 -17.02
C ARG A 303 9.41 9.72 -17.49
N ASN A 304 9.53 8.67 -16.68
CA ASN A 304 9.20 7.30 -17.04
C ASN A 304 8.41 6.62 -15.94
N TRP A 305 7.87 5.43 -16.21
CA TRP A 305 7.41 4.50 -15.17
C TRP A 305 8.55 3.56 -14.77
N THR A 306 8.40 2.91 -13.64
CA THR A 306 9.49 2.13 -13.02
C THR A 306 9.17 0.70 -12.72
N ASN A 307 8.04 0.15 -13.15
CA ASN A 307 7.51 -1.13 -12.68
C ASN A 307 7.43 -1.20 -11.13
N THR A 308 7.13 -0.07 -10.51
CA THR A 308 6.87 0.00 -9.06
C THR A 308 5.37 0.03 -8.83
N ASP A 309 4.71 -1.06 -9.22
CA ASP A 309 3.28 -1.28 -9.02
C ASP A 309 2.95 -1.24 -7.52
N GLY A 310 1.73 -0.92 -7.19
CA GLY A 310 1.26 -0.89 -5.80
C GLY A 310 0.97 -2.29 -5.27
N ILE A 311 -0.26 -2.77 -5.48
CA ILE A 311 -0.72 -4.08 -5.01
C ILE A 311 -1.18 -4.93 -6.21
N ASP A 312 -0.55 -6.09 -6.37
CA ASP A 312 -0.84 -7.05 -7.43
C ASP A 312 -1.44 -8.35 -6.85
N PHE A 313 -2.71 -8.62 -7.14
CA PHE A 313 -3.30 -9.94 -6.94
C PHE A 313 -3.15 -10.76 -8.22
N ASP A 314 -2.25 -11.73 -8.20
CA ASP A 314 -1.85 -12.53 -9.34
C ASP A 314 -2.30 -13.97 -9.15
N SER A 315 -3.13 -14.49 -10.06
CA SER A 315 -3.62 -15.88 -10.01
C SER A 315 -4.19 -16.26 -8.64
N SER A 316 -4.88 -15.33 -7.99
CA SER A 316 -5.33 -15.45 -6.60
C SER A 316 -6.83 -15.27 -6.47
N LYS A 317 -7.42 -15.67 -5.35
CA LYS A 317 -8.87 -15.58 -5.13
C LYS A 317 -9.26 -15.23 -3.70
N ASP A 318 -10.47 -14.70 -3.56
CA ASP A 318 -11.01 -14.25 -2.27
C ASP A 318 -10.12 -13.22 -1.57
N CYS A 319 -9.57 -12.27 -2.35
CA CYS A 319 -8.63 -11.27 -1.87
C CYS A 319 -9.23 -9.86 -1.85
N SER A 320 -8.76 -9.01 -0.94
CA SER A 320 -9.23 -7.63 -0.87
C SER A 320 -8.16 -6.63 -0.43
N LEU A 321 -8.30 -5.40 -0.94
CA LEU A 321 -7.63 -4.21 -0.40
C LEU A 321 -8.70 -3.17 -0.08
N ILE A 322 -8.79 -2.77 1.17
CA ILE A 322 -9.83 -1.87 1.67
C ILE A 322 -9.21 -0.72 2.44
N ASN A 323 -9.62 0.51 2.11
CA ASN A 323 -9.14 1.74 2.73
C ASN A 323 -7.60 1.87 2.64
N ALA A 324 -7.11 2.37 1.52
CA ALA A 324 -5.68 2.53 1.28
C ALA A 324 -5.36 3.83 0.56
N VAL A 325 -4.10 4.28 0.68
CA VAL A 325 -3.50 5.24 -0.23
C VAL A 325 -2.34 4.58 -0.96
N ILE A 326 -2.30 4.74 -2.28
CA ILE A 326 -1.26 4.14 -3.12
C ILE A 326 -0.66 5.21 -4.03
N HIS A 327 0.61 5.49 -3.79
CA HIS A 327 1.47 6.29 -4.65
C HIS A 327 2.43 5.35 -5.36
N ALA A 328 2.23 5.12 -6.66
CA ALA A 328 3.02 4.18 -7.45
C ALA A 328 3.70 4.85 -8.66
N GLY A 329 4.83 4.32 -9.05
CA GLY A 329 5.52 4.73 -10.27
C GLY A 329 4.98 4.04 -11.52
N ASP A 330 4.25 2.94 -11.35
CA ASP A 330 3.53 2.20 -12.38
C ASP A 330 2.07 1.98 -11.94
N ASP A 331 1.46 0.85 -12.21
CA ASP A 331 0.04 0.59 -11.93
C ASP A 331 -0.24 0.57 -10.41
N ASN A 332 -1.39 1.12 -9.96
CA ASN A 332 -1.70 1.19 -8.52
C ASN A 332 -2.28 -0.11 -7.96
N VAL A 333 -3.47 -0.50 -8.43
CA VAL A 333 -4.15 -1.72 -8.00
C VAL A 333 -4.40 -2.62 -9.19
N VAL A 334 -3.88 -3.84 -9.11
CA VAL A 334 -3.77 -4.69 -10.29
C VAL A 334 -4.24 -6.11 -10.00
N VAL A 335 -4.92 -6.69 -10.99
CA VAL A 335 -5.24 -8.12 -11.02
C VAL A 335 -4.51 -8.73 -12.20
N LYS A 336 -3.65 -9.70 -11.94
CA LYS A 336 -2.82 -10.38 -12.94
C LYS A 336 -3.08 -11.88 -13.00
N GLY A 337 -2.56 -12.50 -14.05
CA GLY A 337 -2.52 -13.95 -14.23
C GLY A 337 -1.21 -14.37 -14.84
N LEU A 338 -0.28 -14.87 -14.04
CA LEU A 338 1.03 -15.39 -14.46
C LEU A 338 1.12 -16.91 -14.24
N ASP A 339 -0.02 -17.61 -14.34
CA ASP A 339 -0.10 -19.06 -14.26
C ASP A 339 0.02 -19.68 -15.66
N ASN A 340 1.25 -19.95 -16.10
CA ASN A 340 1.50 -20.51 -17.43
C ASN A 340 0.83 -21.88 -17.66
N GLU A 341 0.55 -22.64 -16.62
CA GLU A 341 -0.16 -23.92 -16.70
C GLU A 341 -1.68 -23.73 -16.84
N ARG A 342 -2.20 -22.52 -16.56
CA ARG A 342 -3.62 -22.15 -16.61
C ARG A 342 -4.54 -23.05 -15.80
N VAL A 343 -4.05 -23.52 -14.67
CA VAL A 343 -4.85 -24.33 -13.74
C VAL A 343 -5.62 -23.46 -12.75
N TRP A 344 -5.14 -22.23 -12.52
CA TRP A 344 -5.74 -21.28 -11.58
C TRP A 344 -6.80 -20.40 -12.23
N THR A 345 -7.74 -19.97 -11.39
CA THR A 345 -8.67 -18.87 -11.67
C THR A 345 -8.31 -17.69 -10.78
N THR A 346 -8.53 -16.47 -11.28
CA THR A 346 -8.46 -15.26 -10.47
C THR A 346 -9.88 -14.78 -10.23
N GLU A 347 -10.36 -14.85 -8.99
CA GLU A 347 -11.77 -14.59 -8.71
C GLU A 347 -12.02 -13.97 -7.33
N ASN A 348 -13.16 -13.28 -7.19
CA ASN A 348 -13.61 -12.65 -5.95
C ASN A 348 -12.56 -11.65 -5.41
N ILE A 349 -12.14 -10.71 -6.24
CA ILE A 349 -11.17 -9.68 -5.89
C ILE A 349 -11.89 -8.35 -5.66
N LEU A 350 -11.63 -7.72 -4.51
CA LEU A 350 -12.22 -6.43 -4.15
C LEU A 350 -11.13 -5.39 -3.85
N PHE A 351 -11.21 -4.26 -4.54
CA PHE A 351 -10.51 -3.03 -4.19
C PHE A 351 -11.55 -1.97 -3.83
N ASP A 352 -11.50 -1.44 -2.60
CA ASP A 352 -12.54 -0.52 -2.12
C ASP A 352 -11.97 0.62 -1.26
N ARG A 353 -12.46 1.85 -1.49
CA ARG A 353 -12.05 3.09 -0.78
C ARG A 353 -10.53 3.34 -0.86
N ILE A 354 -10.04 3.58 -2.05
CA ILE A 354 -8.61 3.74 -2.31
C ILE A 354 -8.34 5.10 -2.94
N LEU A 355 -7.37 5.82 -2.38
CA LEU A 355 -6.80 7.02 -2.98
C LEU A 355 -5.56 6.63 -3.79
N THR A 356 -5.56 6.94 -5.08
CA THR A 356 -4.51 6.50 -6.02
C THR A 356 -3.79 7.67 -6.68
N MET A 357 -2.47 7.50 -6.88
CA MET A 357 -1.64 8.34 -7.73
C MET A 357 -0.64 7.46 -8.48
N SER A 358 -0.62 7.57 -9.82
CA SER A 358 0.20 6.72 -10.70
C SER A 358 0.72 7.47 -11.91
N ASN A 359 1.84 7.01 -12.46
CA ASN A 359 2.27 7.36 -13.81
C ASN A 359 1.68 6.43 -14.89
N SER A 360 0.94 5.38 -14.50
CA SER A 360 0.34 4.38 -15.39
C SER A 360 -1.15 4.20 -15.09
N ALA A 361 -1.61 3.04 -14.66
CA ALA A 361 -3.03 2.77 -14.44
C ALA A 361 -3.45 2.94 -12.98
N ALA A 362 -4.64 3.53 -12.75
CA ALA A 362 -5.23 3.59 -11.43
C ALA A 362 -5.81 2.24 -11.01
N ALA A 363 -6.58 1.58 -11.87
CA ALA A 363 -7.16 0.25 -11.65
C ALA A 363 -7.04 -0.63 -12.90
N LYS A 364 -6.48 -1.83 -12.77
CA LYS A 364 -6.12 -2.63 -13.94
C LYS A 364 -6.33 -4.13 -13.77
N ILE A 365 -6.78 -4.79 -14.84
CA ILE A 365 -6.66 -6.23 -15.07
C ILE A 365 -5.65 -6.44 -16.20
N GLY A 366 -4.59 -7.23 -15.95
CA GLY A 366 -3.51 -7.51 -16.90
C GLY A 366 -2.29 -6.58 -16.68
N THR A 367 -1.38 -6.48 -17.65
CA THR A 367 -1.35 -7.07 -19.01
C THR A 367 -1.22 -8.60 -19.04
N GLU A 368 -0.60 -9.16 -18.02
CA GLU A 368 -0.44 -10.59 -17.83
C GLU A 368 -1.78 -11.21 -17.46
N THR A 369 -2.31 -12.04 -18.37
CA THR A 369 -3.65 -12.65 -18.22
C THR A 369 -3.63 -14.16 -18.47
N CYS A 370 -2.50 -14.80 -18.25
CA CYS A 370 -2.32 -16.24 -18.44
C CYS A 370 -2.87 -17.03 -17.25
N VAL A 371 -4.19 -17.12 -17.15
CA VAL A 371 -4.94 -17.96 -16.20
C VAL A 371 -6.15 -18.54 -16.92
N LYS A 372 -6.77 -19.53 -16.31
CA LYS A 372 -7.98 -20.15 -16.87
C LYS A 372 -9.11 -19.13 -17.01
N LYS A 373 -9.30 -18.26 -16.01
CA LYS A 373 -10.42 -17.30 -15.98
C LYS A 373 -10.18 -16.21 -14.94
N PHE A 374 -10.68 -15.00 -15.24
CA PHE A 374 -10.92 -13.92 -14.27
C PHE A 374 -12.42 -13.76 -14.07
N SER A 375 -12.88 -13.67 -12.81
CA SER A 375 -14.31 -13.55 -12.52
C SER A 375 -14.58 -12.81 -11.22
N ASN A 376 -15.66 -12.01 -11.19
CA ASN A 376 -16.12 -11.30 -9.99
C ASN A 376 -15.03 -10.39 -9.39
N ILE A 377 -14.56 -9.42 -10.19
CA ILE A 377 -13.54 -8.46 -9.82
C ILE A 377 -14.19 -7.09 -9.69
N THR A 378 -14.05 -6.45 -8.56
CA THR A 378 -14.66 -5.15 -8.26
C THR A 378 -13.62 -4.14 -7.85
N PHE A 379 -13.61 -2.99 -8.54
CA PHE A 379 -12.93 -1.78 -8.15
C PHE A 379 -13.99 -0.75 -7.78
N SER A 380 -14.03 -0.34 -6.51
CA SER A 380 -15.12 0.50 -6.00
C SER A 380 -14.60 1.64 -5.12
N ASN A 381 -15.26 2.80 -5.21
CA ASN A 381 -14.93 3.98 -4.41
C ASN A 381 -13.45 4.40 -4.55
N ILE A 382 -13.01 4.56 -5.79
CA ILE A 382 -11.62 4.91 -6.12
C ILE A 382 -11.49 6.40 -6.38
N ASP A 383 -10.66 7.05 -5.57
CA ASP A 383 -10.24 8.44 -5.76
C ASP A 383 -8.94 8.45 -6.56
N VAL A 384 -8.98 8.95 -7.77
CA VAL A 384 -7.83 9.00 -8.68
C VAL A 384 -7.30 10.42 -8.73
N MET A 385 -6.26 10.72 -7.97
CA MET A 385 -5.64 12.04 -8.01
C MET A 385 -4.99 12.32 -9.36
N LYS A 386 -4.32 11.28 -9.91
CA LYS A 386 -3.54 11.40 -11.12
C LYS A 386 -3.25 10.03 -11.73
N CYS A 387 -3.47 9.88 -13.03
CA CYS A 387 -3.10 8.65 -13.75
C CYS A 387 -2.94 8.94 -15.26
N LYS A 388 -2.32 7.99 -15.98
CA LYS A 388 -2.36 7.91 -17.43
C LYS A 388 -3.64 7.21 -17.90
N ARG A 389 -4.05 6.15 -17.20
CA ARG A 389 -5.23 5.33 -17.53
C ARG A 389 -6.04 5.08 -16.28
N ALA A 390 -7.33 5.36 -16.32
CA ALA A 390 -8.15 5.21 -15.11
C ALA A 390 -8.63 3.77 -14.91
N MET A 391 -9.31 3.19 -15.89
CA MET A 391 -9.92 1.85 -15.84
C MET A 391 -9.39 1.00 -16.99
N VAL A 392 -8.69 -0.08 -16.68
CA VAL A 392 -7.93 -0.85 -17.68
C VAL A 392 -8.28 -2.34 -17.62
N ILE A 393 -8.53 -2.94 -18.79
CA ILE A 393 -8.53 -4.40 -18.99
C ILE A 393 -7.69 -4.69 -20.23
N ASN A 394 -6.44 -5.09 -20.04
CA ASN A 394 -5.56 -5.44 -21.14
C ASN A 394 -5.35 -6.97 -21.14
N ALA A 395 -6.12 -7.68 -21.95
CA ALA A 395 -6.08 -9.14 -22.07
C ALA A 395 -5.11 -9.57 -23.19
N PHE A 396 -3.83 -9.75 -22.86
CA PHE A 396 -2.77 -10.08 -23.83
C PHE A 396 -2.46 -11.58 -23.94
N ASP A 397 -2.92 -12.37 -22.99
CA ASP A 397 -2.85 -13.82 -23.03
C ASP A 397 -4.25 -14.43 -23.30
N SER A 398 -4.30 -15.75 -23.51
CA SER A 398 -5.58 -16.41 -23.73
C SER A 398 -6.31 -16.69 -22.42
N THR A 399 -7.43 -16.02 -22.19
CA THR A 399 -8.25 -16.15 -20.97
C THR A 399 -9.70 -15.78 -21.23
N HIS A 400 -10.53 -16.02 -20.24
CA HIS A 400 -11.91 -15.50 -20.17
C HIS A 400 -12.04 -14.56 -18.99
N ILE A 401 -12.47 -13.32 -19.24
CA ILE A 401 -12.67 -12.28 -18.21
C ILE A 401 -14.16 -11.97 -18.15
N GLU A 402 -14.77 -12.15 -16.98
CA GLU A 402 -16.21 -11.92 -16.80
C GLU A 402 -16.53 -11.26 -15.45
N LYS A 403 -17.70 -10.60 -15.38
CA LYS A 403 -18.24 -10.01 -14.15
C LYS A 403 -17.26 -9.04 -13.49
N VAL A 404 -16.78 -8.09 -14.29
CA VAL A 404 -15.90 -7.01 -13.82
C VAL A 404 -16.72 -5.77 -13.53
N ARG A 405 -16.43 -5.09 -12.43
CA ARG A 405 -17.11 -3.84 -12.05
C ARG A 405 -16.11 -2.76 -11.70
N PHE A 406 -16.27 -1.61 -12.33
CA PHE A 406 -15.66 -0.34 -11.97
C PHE A 406 -16.77 0.61 -11.52
N GLU A 407 -16.80 0.99 -10.25
CA GLU A 407 -17.89 1.82 -9.73
C GLU A 407 -17.41 2.90 -8.77
N ASN A 408 -18.06 4.08 -8.84
CA ASN A 408 -17.76 5.22 -7.98
C ASN A 408 -16.29 5.69 -8.11
N PHE A 409 -15.86 5.99 -9.34
CA PHE A 409 -14.55 6.58 -9.61
C PHE A 409 -14.66 8.10 -9.60
N TYR A 410 -13.72 8.75 -8.92
CA TYR A 410 -13.59 10.20 -8.86
C TYR A 410 -12.20 10.60 -9.36
N ILE A 411 -12.13 11.14 -10.58
CA ILE A 411 -10.86 11.34 -11.30
C ILE A 411 -10.53 12.83 -11.33
N GLU A 412 -9.41 13.19 -10.69
CA GLU A 412 -8.98 14.58 -10.54
C GLU A 412 -8.03 15.05 -11.65
N SER A 413 -7.22 14.15 -12.23
CA SER A 413 -6.27 14.53 -13.28
C SER A 413 -5.81 13.32 -14.11
N PHE A 414 -5.55 13.59 -15.40
CA PHE A 414 -4.91 12.66 -16.34
C PHE A 414 -3.48 13.07 -16.70
N GLU A 415 -2.80 13.78 -15.83
CA GLU A 415 -1.40 14.16 -16.04
C GLU A 415 -0.43 13.02 -15.76
N PHE A 416 0.50 12.78 -16.67
CA PHE A 416 1.58 11.79 -16.50
C PHE A 416 2.81 12.20 -17.34
N PRO A 417 4.01 11.67 -17.06
CA PRO A 417 5.19 11.91 -17.88
C PRO A 417 5.11 11.10 -19.19
N GLY A 418 4.89 11.78 -20.32
CA GLY A 418 4.83 11.15 -21.63
C GLY A 418 3.99 11.90 -22.63
N ASN A 419 4.00 11.47 -23.90
CA ASN A 419 3.27 12.10 -25.00
C ASN A 419 2.10 11.25 -25.53
N GLU A 420 1.82 10.09 -24.91
CA GLU A 420 0.69 9.26 -25.30
C GLU A 420 -0.62 9.86 -24.76
N ALA A 421 -1.73 9.71 -25.50
CA ALA A 421 -3.02 10.14 -25.01
C ALA A 421 -3.42 9.39 -23.72
N PRO A 422 -3.86 10.11 -22.67
CA PRO A 422 -4.41 9.45 -21.50
C PRO A 422 -5.74 8.79 -21.82
N ARG A 423 -6.14 7.79 -21.01
CA ARG A 423 -7.37 7.04 -21.27
C ARG A 423 -8.25 6.94 -20.03
N LEU A 424 -9.53 7.22 -20.22
CA LEU A 424 -10.55 6.96 -19.20
C LEU A 424 -10.86 5.46 -19.11
N ILE A 425 -11.13 4.83 -20.25
CA ILE A 425 -11.38 3.39 -20.41
C ILE A 425 -10.39 2.84 -21.42
N ASP A 426 -9.72 1.75 -21.05
CA ASP A 426 -8.75 1.07 -21.90
C ASP A 426 -8.96 -0.46 -21.84
N PHE A 427 -9.98 -0.96 -22.55
CA PHE A 427 -10.28 -2.39 -22.65
C PHE A 427 -9.79 -2.91 -24.00
N GLU A 428 -8.78 -3.78 -23.97
CA GLU A 428 -8.11 -4.25 -25.17
C GLU A 428 -7.80 -5.75 -25.13
N ILE A 429 -8.15 -6.45 -26.18
CA ILE A 429 -7.71 -7.82 -26.46
C ILE A 429 -6.73 -7.76 -27.62
N THR A 430 -5.46 -8.04 -27.38
CA THR A 430 -4.41 -7.95 -28.40
C THR A 430 -3.23 -8.82 -28.08
N ASN A 431 -2.37 -9.03 -29.07
CA ASN A 431 -1.07 -9.68 -28.89
C ASN A 431 0.00 -8.62 -28.72
N LYS A 432 0.89 -8.79 -27.77
CA LYS A 432 2.08 -7.94 -27.61
C LYS A 432 3.35 -8.80 -27.68
N SER A 433 4.41 -8.22 -28.26
CA SER A 433 5.64 -8.94 -28.55
C SER A 433 6.41 -9.46 -27.32
N TRP A 434 6.13 -8.90 -26.14
CA TRP A 434 6.74 -9.35 -24.88
C TRP A 434 5.96 -10.46 -24.17
N ARG A 435 4.80 -10.89 -24.76
CA ARG A 435 4.02 -12.02 -24.25
C ARG A 435 4.14 -13.20 -25.19
N GLU A 436 4.32 -14.40 -24.65
CA GLU A 436 4.41 -15.65 -25.41
C GLU A 436 3.02 -16.18 -25.79
N CYS A 437 2.00 -15.78 -25.07
CA CYS A 437 0.62 -16.21 -25.27
C CYS A 437 -0.10 -15.35 -26.32
N THR A 438 -1.10 -15.91 -26.99
CA THR A 438 -1.60 -15.45 -28.30
C THR A 438 -2.75 -14.45 -28.24
N GLY A 439 -3.12 -13.88 -27.10
CA GLY A 439 -4.22 -12.92 -26.97
C GLY A 439 -5.58 -13.46 -27.44
N ASN A 440 -5.84 -14.75 -27.27
CA ASN A 440 -7.12 -15.36 -27.62
C ASN A 440 -8.05 -15.30 -26.41
N SER A 441 -8.43 -14.08 -26.03
CA SER A 441 -9.23 -13.79 -24.86
C SER A 441 -10.65 -13.39 -25.20
N THR A 442 -11.54 -13.49 -24.23
CA THR A 442 -12.85 -12.85 -24.28
C THR A 442 -13.06 -12.02 -23.02
N ILE A 443 -13.69 -10.84 -23.19
CA ILE A 443 -14.11 -9.98 -22.07
C ILE A 443 -15.64 -9.90 -22.16
N ASP A 444 -16.35 -10.34 -21.12
CA ASP A 444 -17.82 -10.43 -21.15
C ASP A 444 -18.44 -9.98 -19.82
N GLY A 445 -19.35 -9.02 -19.87
CA GLY A 445 -20.03 -8.50 -18.67
C GLY A 445 -19.15 -7.59 -17.83
N VAL A 446 -18.89 -6.38 -18.35
CA VAL A 446 -18.19 -5.30 -17.63
C VAL A 446 -19.18 -4.19 -17.30
N GLU A 447 -19.30 -3.85 -16.03
CA GLU A 447 -20.08 -2.70 -15.56
C GLU A 447 -19.14 -1.53 -15.22
N VAL A 448 -19.38 -0.37 -15.82
CA VAL A 448 -18.73 0.91 -15.49
C VAL A 448 -19.82 1.86 -15.01
N LYS A 449 -19.77 2.26 -13.75
CA LYS A 449 -20.88 2.95 -13.11
C LYS A 449 -20.44 4.09 -12.19
N ASN A 450 -21.15 5.23 -12.28
CA ASN A 450 -20.93 6.41 -11.43
C ASN A 450 -19.48 6.91 -11.52
N ILE A 451 -19.07 7.35 -12.70
CA ILE A 451 -17.74 7.89 -12.97
C ILE A 451 -17.83 9.43 -12.95
N HIS A 452 -17.09 10.04 -12.05
CA HIS A 452 -17.04 11.50 -11.89
C HIS A 452 -15.67 12.01 -12.29
N ILE A 453 -15.61 12.78 -13.37
CA ILE A 453 -14.39 13.39 -13.85
C ILE A 453 -14.40 14.84 -13.39
N LEU A 454 -13.43 15.18 -12.56
CA LEU A 454 -13.29 16.46 -11.86
C LEU A 454 -12.24 17.35 -12.52
N SER A 455 -11.86 17.04 -13.76
CA SER A 455 -10.87 17.75 -14.56
C SER A 455 -11.32 17.90 -16.00
N ASP A 456 -10.58 18.69 -16.77
CA ASP A 456 -10.72 18.76 -18.20
C ASP A 456 -10.47 17.39 -18.86
N MET A 457 -11.23 17.10 -19.91
CA MET A 457 -11.15 15.89 -20.73
C MET A 457 -10.39 16.10 -22.05
N ASP A 458 -9.80 17.27 -22.27
CA ASP A 458 -9.08 17.54 -23.50
C ASP A 458 -7.95 16.53 -23.75
N GLY A 459 -8.01 15.86 -24.89
CA GLY A 459 -7.06 14.81 -25.27
C GLY A 459 -7.20 13.48 -24.54
N VAL A 460 -8.20 13.32 -23.67
CA VAL A 460 -8.48 12.03 -23.00
C VAL A 460 -9.30 11.13 -23.93
N GLU A 461 -8.79 9.93 -24.17
CA GLU A 461 -9.42 8.95 -25.03
C GLU A 461 -10.12 7.83 -24.22
N SER A 462 -10.90 7.04 -24.93
CA SER A 462 -11.43 5.74 -24.45
C SER A 462 -11.40 4.75 -25.59
N GLN A 463 -11.06 3.49 -25.28
CA GLN A 463 -11.13 2.42 -26.26
C GLN A 463 -11.69 1.13 -25.69
N ILE A 464 -12.45 0.42 -26.52
CA ILE A 464 -12.97 -0.93 -26.25
C ILE A 464 -12.72 -1.74 -27.51
N LEU A 465 -11.65 -2.52 -27.53
CA LEU A 465 -11.12 -3.19 -28.72
C LEU A 465 -11.05 -4.70 -28.53
N GLY A 466 -11.79 -5.44 -29.35
CA GLY A 466 -11.60 -6.88 -29.53
C GLY A 466 -10.55 -7.18 -30.60
N LYS A 467 -10.08 -8.41 -30.64
CA LYS A 467 -9.16 -8.87 -31.67
C LYS A 467 -9.88 -9.24 -32.97
N ASP A 468 -11.02 -9.94 -32.86
CA ASP A 468 -11.87 -10.40 -33.96
C ASP A 468 -13.27 -10.76 -33.44
N ALA A 469 -14.13 -11.38 -34.29
CA ALA A 469 -15.48 -11.73 -33.90
C ALA A 469 -15.56 -12.83 -32.81
N GLN A 470 -14.57 -13.67 -32.69
CA GLN A 470 -14.47 -14.71 -31.66
C GLN A 470 -13.85 -14.20 -30.36
N TYR A 471 -12.78 -13.43 -30.47
CA TYR A 471 -12.02 -12.89 -29.35
C TYR A 471 -12.36 -11.40 -29.21
N CYS A 472 -13.46 -11.13 -28.53
CA CYS A 472 -14.07 -9.81 -28.52
C CYS A 472 -14.48 -9.38 -27.09
N VAL A 473 -14.77 -8.09 -26.97
CA VAL A 473 -15.35 -7.47 -25.78
C VAL A 473 -16.86 -7.38 -25.97
N ARG A 474 -17.63 -7.91 -25.03
CA ARG A 474 -19.10 -7.95 -25.08
C ARG A 474 -19.73 -7.51 -23.77
N ASN A 475 -21.00 -7.11 -23.85
CA ASN A 475 -21.81 -6.79 -22.67
C ASN A 475 -21.14 -5.78 -21.73
N VAL A 476 -20.59 -4.70 -22.30
CA VAL A 476 -20.07 -3.55 -21.54
C VAL A 476 -21.21 -2.57 -21.31
N ASN A 477 -21.54 -2.33 -20.06
CA ASN A 477 -22.58 -1.40 -19.65
C ASN A 477 -21.94 -0.19 -18.94
N ILE A 478 -22.07 1.01 -19.50
CA ILE A 478 -21.53 2.26 -18.98
C ILE A 478 -22.69 3.17 -18.59
N THR A 479 -22.77 3.55 -17.31
CA THR A 479 -23.86 4.36 -16.77
C THR A 479 -23.35 5.39 -15.74
N GLY A 480 -23.98 6.56 -15.69
CA GLY A 480 -23.71 7.57 -14.66
C GLY A 480 -22.33 8.22 -14.78
N CYS A 481 -21.88 8.53 -16.00
CA CYS A 481 -20.65 9.29 -16.21
C CYS A 481 -20.96 10.81 -16.21
N THR A 482 -20.20 11.58 -15.45
CA THR A 482 -20.30 13.04 -15.38
C THR A 482 -18.94 13.69 -15.54
N VAL A 483 -18.90 14.84 -16.21
CA VAL A 483 -17.72 15.71 -16.29
C VAL A 483 -18.12 17.04 -15.64
N GLN A 484 -17.28 17.54 -14.73
CA GLN A 484 -17.52 18.80 -14.00
C GLN A 484 -16.63 19.91 -14.51
#